data_ab77b85c72f613321256cfaf70bfd8b0
#
_entry.id   ab77b85c72f613321256cfaf70bfd8b0
#
_cell.length_a   1.000
_cell.length_b   1.000
_cell.length_c   1.000
_cell.angle_alpha   90.00
_cell.angle_beta   90.00
_cell.angle_gamma   90.00
#
_symmetry.space_group_name_H-M   'P 1'
#
loop_
_entity.id
_entity.type
_entity.pdbx_description
1 polymer ?
#
loop_
_entity_poly.entity_id
_entity_poly.type
_entity_poly.pdbx_seq_one_letter_code
_entity_poly.pdbx_strand_id
1 'polypeptide(L)'
;MPTRFMTDPHEMRSMAGRFDTHAQTVEDEARKMWASSTNIAGAGWSGTAQSTSYDTMGQMNQAFRNIVNMLHGVRDGLIRDANNYESQEQASQHILSS
;
A
#
# COMPACT_ATOMS: atom_id res chain seq x y z
N MET A 1 -3.99 -19.73 -15.32
CA MET A 1 -5.30 -19.10 -15.43
C MET A 1 -5.46 -18.02 -14.40
N PRO A 2 -5.84 -16.82 -14.80
CA PRO A 2 -5.99 -15.72 -13.88
C PRO A 2 -7.02 -15.98 -12.78
N THR A 3 -8.00 -16.79 -13.05
CA THR A 3 -9.06 -17.08 -12.10
C THR A 3 -8.59 -17.90 -10.90
N ARG A 4 -7.50 -18.63 -11.05
CA ARG A 4 -6.99 -19.47 -9.95
C ARG A 4 -6.52 -18.64 -8.76
N PHE A 5 -5.88 -17.53 -9.03
CA PHE A 5 -5.44 -16.60 -7.98
C PHE A 5 -6.64 -16.11 -7.15
N MET A 6 -7.73 -15.75 -7.83
CA MET A 6 -8.91 -15.19 -7.15
C MET A 6 -9.74 -16.24 -6.41
N THR A 7 -9.46 -17.51 -6.61
CA THR A 7 -10.17 -18.61 -5.92
C THR A 7 -9.30 -19.33 -4.91
N ASP A 8 -8.09 -18.86 -4.67
CA ASP A 8 -7.17 -19.47 -3.71
C ASP A 8 -6.92 -18.49 -2.57
N PRO A 9 -7.57 -18.69 -1.40
CA PRO A 9 -7.37 -17.77 -0.27
C PRO A 9 -5.92 -17.64 0.18
N HIS A 10 -5.15 -18.71 0.09
CA HIS A 10 -3.72 -18.65 0.44
C HIS A 10 -2.96 -17.70 -0.46
N GLU A 11 -3.19 -17.79 -1.77
CA GLU A 11 -2.54 -16.90 -2.74
C GLU A 11 -3.02 -15.47 -2.57
N MET A 12 -4.29 -15.25 -2.27
CA MET A 12 -4.81 -13.91 -2.01
C MET A 12 -4.13 -13.27 -0.79
N ARG A 13 -3.95 -14.03 0.28
CA ARG A 13 -3.27 -13.53 1.48
C ARG A 13 -1.80 -13.29 1.24
N SER A 14 -1.16 -14.14 0.45
CA SER A 14 0.23 -13.96 0.06
C SER A 14 0.41 -12.66 -0.73
N MET A 15 -0.49 -12.39 -1.67
CA MET A 15 -0.46 -11.15 -2.44
C MET A 15 -0.74 -9.94 -1.55
N ALA A 16 -1.66 -10.07 -0.58
CA ALA A 16 -1.93 -9.00 0.38
C ALA A 16 -0.67 -8.63 1.16
N GLY A 17 0.12 -9.62 1.56
CA GLY A 17 1.40 -9.41 2.22
C GLY A 17 2.39 -8.63 1.36
N ARG A 18 2.39 -8.88 0.05
CA ARG A 18 3.24 -8.14 -0.88
C ARG A 18 2.82 -6.68 -0.98
N PHE A 19 1.53 -6.40 -1.04
CA PHE A 19 1.03 -5.02 -1.05
C PHE A 19 1.41 -4.29 0.23
N ASP A 20 1.34 -4.99 1.37
CA ASP A 20 1.76 -4.41 2.64
C ASP A 20 3.24 -4.07 2.65
N THR A 21 4.09 -4.97 2.16
CA THR A 21 5.53 -4.75 2.05
C THR A 21 5.85 -3.58 1.13
N HIS A 22 5.18 -3.48 -0.01
CA HIS A 22 5.39 -2.37 -0.93
C HIS A 22 4.94 -1.04 -0.33
N ALA A 23 3.82 -1.03 0.41
CA ALA A 23 3.37 0.16 1.11
C ALA A 23 4.42 0.62 2.12
N GLN A 24 5.01 -0.30 2.86
CA GLN A 24 6.06 0.01 3.82
C GLN A 24 7.28 0.60 3.12
N THR A 25 7.67 0.05 1.98
CA THR A 25 8.80 0.56 1.19
C THR A 25 8.53 1.99 0.71
N VAL A 26 7.33 2.27 0.23
CA VAL A 26 6.96 3.61 -0.23
C VAL A 26 7.02 4.60 0.94
N GLU A 27 6.51 4.23 2.11
CA GLU A 27 6.58 5.09 3.29
C GLU A 27 8.03 5.40 3.68
N ASP A 28 8.89 4.40 3.69
CA ASP A 28 10.29 4.56 4.06
C ASP A 28 11.01 5.47 3.07
N GLU A 29 10.79 5.27 1.76
CA GLU A 29 11.40 6.11 0.73
C GLU A 29 10.89 7.54 0.79
N ALA A 30 9.60 7.73 1.09
CA ALA A 30 9.04 9.08 1.24
C ALA A 30 9.68 9.82 2.40
N ARG A 31 9.90 9.14 3.54
CA ARG A 31 10.58 9.74 4.68
C ARG A 31 12.02 10.14 4.35
N LYS A 32 12.73 9.27 3.63
CA LYS A 32 14.11 9.56 3.22
C LYS A 32 14.17 10.75 2.29
N MET A 33 13.26 10.85 1.35
CA MET A 33 13.20 11.98 0.43
C MET A 33 12.90 13.27 1.16
N TRP A 34 11.96 13.24 2.11
CA TRP A 34 11.65 14.41 2.92
C TRP A 34 12.85 14.87 3.72
N ALA A 35 13.54 13.94 4.40
CA ALA A 35 14.72 14.24 5.19
C ALA A 35 15.84 14.84 4.33
N SER A 36 16.09 14.27 3.16
CA SER A 36 17.11 14.78 2.22
C SER A 36 16.77 16.18 1.76
N SER A 37 15.51 16.42 1.40
CA SER A 37 15.05 17.73 0.95
C SER A 37 15.19 18.79 2.05
N THR A 38 14.84 18.42 3.28
CA THR A 38 14.97 19.32 4.44
C THR A 38 16.43 19.68 4.69
N ASN A 39 17.35 18.71 4.58
CA ASN A 39 18.77 18.96 4.76
C ASN A 39 19.31 19.90 3.68
N ILE A 40 18.93 19.69 2.43
CA ILE A 40 19.35 20.57 1.32
C ILE A 40 18.81 21.97 1.53
N ALA A 41 17.54 22.11 1.88
CA ALA A 41 16.92 23.42 2.11
C ALA A 41 17.62 24.16 3.25
N GLY A 42 17.97 23.47 4.32
CA GLY A 42 18.67 24.06 5.46
C GLY A 42 20.09 24.50 5.14
N ALA A 43 20.72 23.88 4.15
CA ALA A 43 22.13 24.12 3.85
C ALA A 43 22.35 25.19 2.78
N GLY A 44 21.49 25.32 1.79
CA GLY A 44 21.82 26.15 0.66
C GLY A 44 20.69 26.92 -0.01
N TRP A 45 19.46 26.70 0.38
CA TRP A 45 18.32 27.37 -0.26
C TRP A 45 17.82 28.50 0.61
N SER A 46 17.41 29.57 -0.01
CA SER A 46 16.92 30.74 0.70
C SER A 46 15.73 31.36 -0.01
N GLY A 47 14.88 32.06 0.75
CA GLY A 47 13.80 32.86 0.21
C GLY A 47 12.76 32.04 -0.55
N THR A 48 12.42 32.56 -1.75
CA THR A 48 11.36 31.98 -2.57
C THR A 48 11.65 30.55 -3.01
N ALA A 49 12.91 30.24 -3.31
CA ALA A 49 13.31 28.90 -3.75
C ALA A 49 13.05 27.85 -2.64
N GLN A 50 13.35 28.21 -1.40
CA GLN A 50 13.09 27.32 -0.26
C GLN A 50 11.60 27.09 -0.07
N SER A 51 10.81 28.15 -0.13
CA SER A 51 9.36 28.07 0.01
C SER A 51 8.74 27.19 -1.08
N THR A 52 9.14 27.40 -2.33
CA THR A 52 8.64 26.60 -3.46
C THR A 52 9.02 25.12 -3.29
N SER A 53 10.23 24.85 -2.83
CA SER A 53 10.70 23.50 -2.59
C SER A 53 9.88 22.80 -1.50
N TYR A 54 9.58 23.49 -0.42
CA TYR A 54 8.74 22.92 0.63
C TYR A 54 7.33 22.64 0.13
N ASP A 55 6.77 23.53 -0.67
CA ASP A 55 5.44 23.31 -1.24
C ASP A 55 5.43 22.08 -2.14
N THR A 56 6.44 21.95 -3.00
CA THR A 56 6.57 20.79 -3.89
C THR A 56 6.73 19.52 -3.10
N MET A 57 7.57 19.53 -2.08
CA MET A 57 7.77 18.36 -1.23
C MET A 57 6.50 17.97 -0.46
N GLY A 58 5.72 18.97 -0.03
CA GLY A 58 4.43 18.73 0.60
C GLY A 58 3.47 18.02 -0.34
N GLN A 59 3.41 18.45 -1.60
CA GLN A 59 2.59 17.81 -2.61
C GLN A 59 3.04 16.38 -2.88
N MET A 60 4.36 16.16 -3.00
CA MET A 60 4.91 14.82 -3.19
C MET A 60 4.59 13.92 -2.01
N ASN A 61 4.72 14.43 -0.80
CA ASN A 61 4.42 13.66 0.40
C ASN A 61 2.95 13.23 0.43
N GLN A 62 2.05 14.13 0.02
CA GLN A 62 0.63 13.80 -0.09
C GLN A 62 0.39 12.72 -1.14
N ALA A 63 1.08 12.79 -2.28
CA ALA A 63 0.98 11.79 -3.32
C ALA A 63 1.45 10.42 -2.81
N PHE A 64 2.55 10.37 -2.07
CA PHE A 64 3.04 9.13 -1.48
C PHE A 64 2.04 8.54 -0.48
N ARG A 65 1.40 9.39 0.35
CA ARG A 65 0.35 8.93 1.26
C ARG A 65 -0.82 8.32 0.52
N ASN A 66 -1.22 8.93 -0.59
CA ASN A 66 -2.30 8.42 -1.41
C ASN A 66 -1.95 7.05 -1.98
N ILE A 67 -0.71 6.87 -2.42
CA ILE A 67 -0.23 5.57 -2.91
C ILE A 67 -0.26 4.54 -1.80
N VAL A 68 0.24 4.86 -0.62
CA VAL A 68 0.23 3.95 0.53
C VAL A 68 -1.20 3.55 0.90
N ASN A 69 -2.11 4.51 0.94
CA ASN A 69 -3.51 4.24 1.24
C ASN A 69 -4.14 3.32 0.20
N MET A 70 -3.79 3.52 -1.06
CA MET A 70 -4.27 2.66 -2.14
C MET A 70 -3.74 1.23 -2.00
N LEU A 71 -2.46 1.08 -1.69
CA LEU A 71 -1.86 -0.24 -1.47
C LEU A 71 -2.49 -0.94 -0.27
N HIS A 72 -2.73 -0.22 0.82
CA HIS A 72 -3.42 -0.77 1.98
C HIS A 72 -4.86 -1.17 1.65
N GLY A 73 -5.55 -0.39 0.82
CA GLY A 73 -6.90 -0.72 0.38
C GLY A 73 -6.95 -2.02 -0.40
N VAL A 74 -6.00 -2.23 -1.31
CA VAL A 74 -5.90 -3.48 -2.06
C VAL A 74 -5.58 -4.64 -1.13
N ARG A 75 -4.63 -4.46 -0.21
CA ARG A 75 -4.30 -5.47 0.79
C ARG A 75 -5.54 -5.92 1.57
N ASP A 76 -6.27 -4.94 2.10
CA ASP A 76 -7.44 -5.22 2.93
C ASP A 76 -8.55 -5.88 2.12
N GLY A 77 -8.72 -5.46 0.87
CA GLY A 77 -9.70 -6.07 -0.03
C GLY A 77 -9.37 -7.52 -0.33
N LEU A 78 -8.09 -7.83 -0.55
CA LEU A 78 -7.65 -9.21 -0.79
C LEU A 78 -7.89 -10.10 0.42
N ILE A 79 -7.60 -9.59 1.62
CA ILE A 79 -7.83 -10.35 2.86
C ILE A 79 -9.33 -10.60 3.06
N ARG A 80 -10.15 -9.57 2.85
CA ARG A 80 -11.60 -9.71 2.95
C ARG A 80 -12.13 -10.74 1.97
N ASP A 81 -11.67 -10.68 0.71
CA ASP A 81 -12.13 -11.59 -0.32
C ASP A 81 -11.68 -13.02 -0.04
N ALA A 82 -10.46 -13.19 0.49
CA ALA A 82 -9.95 -14.49 0.89
C ALA A 82 -10.82 -15.08 2.01
N ASN A 83 -11.16 -14.28 3.01
CA ASN A 83 -12.01 -14.72 4.12
C ASN A 83 -13.40 -15.10 3.62
N ASN A 84 -13.97 -14.32 2.72
CA ASN A 84 -15.29 -14.59 2.16
C ASN A 84 -15.28 -15.88 1.34
N TYR A 85 -14.24 -16.06 0.54
CA TYR A 85 -14.13 -17.27 -0.27
C TYR A 85 -14.02 -18.52 0.61
N GLU A 86 -13.22 -18.46 1.66
CA GLU A 86 -13.08 -19.57 2.60
C GLU A 86 -14.40 -19.90 3.30
N SER A 87 -15.14 -18.89 3.71
CA SER A 87 -16.44 -19.09 4.32
C SER A 87 -17.41 -19.78 3.37
N GLN A 88 -17.42 -19.36 2.11
CA GLN A 88 -18.29 -19.98 1.11
C GLN A 88 -17.88 -21.41 0.85
N GLU A 89 -16.57 -21.69 0.79
CA GLU A 89 -16.08 -23.03 0.55
C GLU A 89 -16.41 -23.96 1.72
N GLN A 90 -16.26 -23.50 2.94
CA GLN A 90 -16.62 -24.26 4.13
C GLN A 90 -18.13 -24.54 4.18
N ALA A 91 -18.94 -23.57 3.83
CA ALA A 91 -20.38 -23.73 3.77
C ALA A 91 -20.78 -24.78 2.73
N SER A 92 -20.14 -24.73 1.54
CA SER A 92 -20.38 -25.71 0.49
C SER A 92 -19.99 -27.13 0.92
N GLN A 93 -18.84 -27.28 1.56
CA GLN A 93 -18.40 -28.57 2.06
C GLN A 93 -19.35 -29.12 3.13
N HIS A 94 -19.84 -28.26 4.00
CA HIS A 94 -20.79 -28.65 5.02
C HIS A 94 -22.09 -29.17 4.39
N ILE A 95 -22.58 -28.47 3.39
CA ILE A 95 -23.80 -28.91 2.68
C ILE A 95 -23.57 -30.26 2.00
N LEU A 96 -22.41 -30.43 1.35
CA LEU A 96 -22.11 -31.67 0.65
C LEU A 96 -21.90 -32.85 1.59
N SER A 97 -21.44 -32.61 2.81
CA SER A 97 -21.17 -33.66 3.76
C SER A 97 -22.38 -34.01 4.61
N SER A 98 -23.42 -33.23 4.55
CA SER A 98 -24.64 -33.50 5.30
C SER A 98 -25.64 -34.33 4.47
#